data_4d10dc57a50d3c3b1f3f8b485f0cdd8e
#
_entry.id   4d10dc57a50d3c3b1f3f8b485f0cdd8e
#
_cell.length_a   1.000
_cell.length_b   1.000
_cell.length_c   1.000
_cell.angle_alpha   90.00
_cell.angle_beta   90.00
_cell.angle_gamma   90.00
#
_symmetry.space_group_name_H-M   'P 1'
#
loop_
_entity.id
_entity.type
_entity.pdbx_description
1 polymer ?
#
loop_
_entity_poly.entity_id
_entity_poly.type
_entity_poly.pdbx_seq_one_letter_code
_entity_poly.pdbx_strand_id
1 'polypeptide(L)'
;MEYHIHKTDLQNRLLADTLQALAECYAKMGMELYVVGAAARDITMHLHNIQNVPRRTLDLDVAVALKNWEQYSQLSDMLLQRDFVKAPEKQCFYYEGIKPYKYEVDIVPFGMIAEQEVVAWPPDDSPIMSVRCFNDVMQYADTICVENIFSFKIASLSGQFLIKLDTWSDRHTSTKKDAADMVFFLQNTYVAYALARPEIPPEIDVDANRFDVMVAGAEWIASDLKQMLTTEHRLFYANLFHEEVSKGEESALLNDLLDMSSTKYYDLFRRALQRMAEILNTSPFFPATHPCAHILNPKL
;
A
#
# COMPACT_ATOMS: atom_id res chain seq x y z
N MET A 1 3.47 -12.74 2.93
CA MET A 1 4.73 -13.37 3.43
C MET A 1 4.98 -12.93 4.88
N GLU A 2 5.97 -13.56 5.56
CA GLU A 2 6.39 -13.15 6.91
C GLU A 2 7.90 -12.87 6.91
N TYR A 3 8.29 -11.72 7.42
CA TYR A 3 9.67 -11.26 7.50
C TYR A 3 10.07 -11.08 8.95
N HIS A 4 11.26 -11.56 9.32
CA HIS A 4 11.86 -11.36 10.64
C HIS A 4 13.00 -10.36 10.54
N ILE A 5 12.90 -9.26 11.27
CA ILE A 5 13.88 -8.17 11.22
C ILE A 5 14.34 -7.75 12.62
N HIS A 6 15.45 -7.03 12.67
CA HIS A 6 15.92 -6.36 13.89
C HIS A 6 15.37 -4.93 13.95
N LYS A 7 15.29 -4.34 15.15
CA LYS A 7 14.91 -2.92 15.30
C LYS A 7 15.83 -1.98 14.53
N THR A 8 17.10 -2.36 14.37
CA THR A 8 18.08 -1.60 13.58
C THR A 8 17.75 -1.52 12.10
N ASP A 9 17.02 -2.51 11.57
CA ASP A 9 16.61 -2.54 10.16
C ASP A 9 15.53 -1.49 9.84
N LEU A 10 14.82 -0.99 10.85
CA LEU A 10 13.90 0.14 10.72
C LEU A 10 14.63 1.49 10.56
N GLN A 11 15.99 1.50 10.68
CA GLN A 11 16.89 2.65 10.46
C GLN A 11 16.59 3.92 11.28
N ASN A 12 15.54 3.92 12.10
CA ASN A 12 15.10 5.04 12.92
C ASN A 12 14.56 4.51 14.25
N ARG A 13 15.29 4.82 15.33
CA ARG A 13 14.91 4.37 16.69
C ARG A 13 13.54 4.91 17.10
N LEU A 14 13.24 6.16 16.76
CA LEU A 14 11.96 6.78 17.13
C LEU A 14 10.79 6.10 16.39
N LEU A 15 10.97 5.74 15.11
CA LEU A 15 10.02 4.92 14.35
C LEU A 15 9.82 3.54 15.01
N ALA A 16 10.91 2.86 15.38
CA ALA A 16 10.82 1.53 15.99
C ALA A 16 10.07 1.55 17.33
N ASP A 17 10.33 2.53 18.19
CA ASP A 17 9.65 2.67 19.47
C ASP A 17 8.18 3.10 19.30
N THR A 18 7.88 3.97 18.30
CA THR A 18 6.49 4.34 17.93
C THR A 18 5.70 3.13 17.45
N LEU A 19 6.28 2.33 16.53
CA LEU A 19 5.64 1.11 16.02
C LEU A 19 5.40 0.08 17.12
N GLN A 20 6.33 -0.08 18.05
CA GLN A 20 6.15 -0.97 19.18
C GLN A 20 4.98 -0.49 20.08
N ALA A 21 4.93 0.80 20.41
CA ALA A 21 3.86 1.37 21.22
C ALA A 21 2.48 1.22 20.56
N LEU A 22 2.40 1.45 19.25
CA LEU A 22 1.19 1.22 18.45
C LEU A 22 0.79 -0.26 18.47
N ALA A 23 1.73 -1.17 18.15
CA ALA A 23 1.46 -2.60 18.12
C ALA A 23 0.92 -3.13 19.44
N GLU A 24 1.46 -2.65 20.58
CA GLU A 24 0.96 -3.00 21.91
C GLU A 24 -0.49 -2.53 22.15
N CYS A 25 -0.85 -1.32 21.69
CA CYS A 25 -2.21 -0.79 21.80
C CYS A 25 -3.18 -1.58 20.92
N TYR A 26 -2.81 -1.82 19.66
CA TYR A 26 -3.63 -2.57 18.69
C TYR A 26 -3.85 -4.02 19.15
N ALA A 27 -2.80 -4.70 19.62
CA ALA A 27 -2.89 -6.07 20.13
C ALA A 27 -3.84 -6.19 21.33
N LYS A 28 -3.83 -5.22 22.26
CA LYS A 28 -4.77 -5.20 23.41
C LYS A 28 -6.23 -5.09 22.99
N MET A 29 -6.49 -4.49 21.83
CA MET A 29 -7.82 -4.36 21.24
C MET A 29 -8.18 -5.51 20.29
N GLY A 30 -7.27 -6.47 20.07
CA GLY A 30 -7.44 -7.53 19.09
C GLY A 30 -7.48 -7.02 17.66
N MET A 31 -6.78 -5.91 17.37
CA MET A 31 -6.70 -5.28 16.06
C MET A 31 -5.34 -5.52 15.41
N GLU A 32 -5.31 -5.55 14.09
CA GLU A 32 -4.07 -5.59 13.32
C GLU A 32 -3.59 -4.15 13.03
N LEU A 33 -2.30 -3.92 13.19
CA LEU A 33 -1.64 -2.68 12.83
C LEU A 33 -1.13 -2.79 11.40
N TYR A 34 -1.61 -1.94 10.51
CA TYR A 34 -1.13 -1.86 9.12
C TYR A 34 -0.31 -0.59 8.93
N VAL A 35 0.95 -0.74 8.51
CA VAL A 35 1.79 0.39 8.12
C VAL A 35 1.59 0.66 6.63
N VAL A 36 1.35 1.92 6.30
CA VAL A 36 1.12 2.41 4.93
C VAL A 36 2.01 3.63 4.65
N GLY A 37 1.83 4.30 3.52
CA GLY A 37 2.53 5.52 3.21
C GLY A 37 4.04 5.36 2.99
N ALA A 38 4.79 6.42 3.25
CA ALA A 38 6.21 6.47 2.96
C ALA A 38 7.05 5.56 3.86
N ALA A 39 6.66 5.37 5.13
CA ALA A 39 7.34 4.43 6.04
C ALA A 39 7.22 2.98 5.53
N ALA A 40 6.04 2.59 5.03
CA ALA A 40 5.83 1.27 4.41
C ALA A 40 6.75 1.07 3.20
N ARG A 41 6.80 2.06 2.31
CA ARG A 41 7.69 2.03 1.14
C ARG A 41 9.14 1.83 1.56
N ASP A 42 9.63 2.62 2.50
CA ASP A 42 11.03 2.61 2.92
C ASP A 42 11.42 1.27 3.57
N ILE A 43 10.55 0.72 4.43
CA ILE A 43 10.73 -0.60 5.05
C ILE A 43 10.75 -1.69 3.97
N THR A 44 9.78 -1.69 3.06
CA THR A 44 9.69 -2.71 2.01
C THR A 44 10.90 -2.67 1.08
N MET A 45 11.35 -1.47 0.68
CA MET A 45 12.55 -1.32 -0.16
C MET A 45 13.82 -1.81 0.53
N HIS A 46 13.95 -1.53 1.84
CA HIS A 46 15.05 -2.08 2.62
C HIS A 46 15.05 -3.61 2.65
N LEU A 47 13.89 -4.23 2.85
CA LEU A 47 13.72 -5.70 2.81
C LEU A 47 14.13 -6.32 1.47
N HIS A 48 13.93 -5.58 0.38
CA HIS A 48 14.33 -5.98 -0.97
C HIS A 48 15.73 -5.50 -1.38
N ASN A 49 16.54 -4.97 -0.46
CA ASN A 49 17.90 -4.44 -0.71
C ASN A 49 17.93 -3.27 -1.72
N ILE A 50 16.87 -2.51 -1.86
CA ILE A 50 16.83 -1.31 -2.68
C ILE A 50 17.28 -0.12 -1.83
N GLN A 51 18.46 0.45 -2.14
CA GLN A 51 19.09 1.48 -1.30
C GLN A 51 18.70 2.93 -1.63
N ASN A 52 18.18 3.20 -2.82
CA ASN A 52 17.91 4.56 -3.30
C ASN A 52 16.49 5.01 -2.95
N VAL A 53 16.19 5.14 -1.65
CA VAL A 53 14.90 5.69 -1.22
C VAL A 53 14.95 7.23 -1.26
N PRO A 54 14.08 7.90 -2.02
CA PRO A 54 14.26 9.31 -2.38
C PRO A 54 14.10 10.31 -1.23
N ARG A 55 13.42 9.96 -0.15
CA ARG A 55 13.17 10.87 0.96
C ARG A 55 12.91 10.12 2.25
N ARG A 56 13.62 10.45 3.32
CA ARG A 56 13.27 9.98 4.66
C ARG A 56 11.96 10.62 5.09
N THR A 57 11.03 9.78 5.54
CA THR A 57 9.80 10.27 6.13
C THR A 57 10.00 10.66 7.59
N LEU A 58 9.28 11.69 8.04
CA LEU A 58 9.26 12.16 9.42
C LEU A 58 7.91 11.85 10.10
N ASP A 59 7.01 11.25 9.35
CA ASP A 59 5.65 10.88 9.69
C ASP A 59 5.42 9.38 9.48
N LEU A 60 4.48 8.82 10.19
CA LEU A 60 4.07 7.42 10.09
C LEU A 60 2.59 7.35 9.78
N ASP A 61 2.27 6.88 8.58
CA ASP A 61 0.90 6.57 8.22
C ASP A 61 0.58 5.12 8.62
N VAL A 62 -0.49 4.91 9.36
CA VAL A 62 -0.99 3.58 9.70
C VAL A 62 -2.48 3.47 9.39
N ALA A 63 -2.92 2.24 9.10
CA ALA A 63 -4.32 1.96 8.87
C ALA A 63 -4.86 0.97 9.91
N VAL A 64 -6.17 1.02 10.15
CA VAL A 64 -6.86 0.14 11.10
C VAL A 64 -8.26 -0.22 10.61
N ALA A 65 -8.57 -1.53 10.63
CA ALA A 65 -9.91 -2.01 10.29
C ALA A 65 -10.84 -1.84 11.48
N LEU A 66 -11.88 -1.02 11.33
CA LEU A 66 -12.84 -0.69 12.39
C LEU A 66 -14.28 -0.96 11.95
N LYS A 67 -15.15 -1.21 12.95
CA LYS A 67 -16.59 -1.37 12.74
C LYS A 67 -17.34 -0.04 12.78
N ASN A 68 -16.88 0.88 13.63
CA ASN A 68 -17.57 2.15 13.88
C ASN A 68 -16.66 3.16 14.60
N TRP A 69 -17.14 4.38 14.77
CA TRP A 69 -16.43 5.48 15.44
C TRP A 69 -16.22 5.25 16.96
N GLU A 70 -17.02 4.41 17.59
CA GLU A 70 -16.82 4.05 19.01
C GLU A 70 -15.51 3.28 19.19
N GLN A 71 -15.20 2.33 18.28
CA GLN A 71 -13.91 1.64 18.30
C GLN A 71 -12.73 2.59 18.03
N TYR A 72 -12.90 3.57 17.16
CA TYR A 72 -11.89 4.61 16.94
C TYR A 72 -11.64 5.43 18.22
N SER A 73 -12.70 5.81 18.93
CA SER A 73 -12.58 6.51 20.22
C SER A 73 -11.85 5.67 21.27
N GLN A 74 -12.19 4.39 21.40
CA GLN A 74 -11.53 3.46 22.32
C GLN A 74 -10.03 3.31 21.99
N LEU A 75 -9.66 3.22 20.70
CA LEU A 75 -8.26 3.21 20.26
C LEU A 75 -7.57 4.52 20.64
N SER A 76 -8.20 5.66 20.39
CA SER A 76 -7.67 6.97 20.75
C SER A 76 -7.39 7.08 22.26
N ASP A 77 -8.33 6.65 23.10
CA ASP A 77 -8.16 6.66 24.56
C ASP A 77 -7.00 5.77 25.02
N MET A 78 -6.81 4.63 24.38
CA MET A 78 -5.70 3.72 24.67
C MET A 78 -4.36 4.33 24.25
N LEU A 79 -4.29 5.00 23.10
CA LEU A 79 -3.09 5.71 22.64
C LEU A 79 -2.70 6.84 23.60
N LEU A 80 -3.68 7.63 24.08
CA LEU A 80 -3.45 8.69 25.07
C LEU A 80 -2.89 8.17 26.41
N GLN A 81 -3.12 6.90 26.75
CA GLN A 81 -2.54 6.24 27.92
C GLN A 81 -1.14 5.67 27.66
N ARG A 82 -0.62 5.76 26.41
CA ARG A 82 0.64 5.14 25.97
C ARG A 82 1.57 6.12 25.25
N ASP A 83 1.82 7.28 25.87
CA ASP A 83 2.74 8.32 25.40
C ASP A 83 2.35 8.96 24.05
N PHE A 84 1.09 8.85 23.61
CA PHE A 84 0.58 9.61 22.47
C PHE A 84 -0.20 10.83 22.93
N VAL A 85 -0.13 11.92 22.15
CA VAL A 85 -0.92 13.14 22.32
C VAL A 85 -1.70 13.41 21.05
N LYS A 86 -2.94 13.86 21.20
CA LYS A 86 -3.79 14.22 20.06
C LYS A 86 -3.25 15.47 19.37
N ALA A 87 -3.14 15.43 18.05
CA ALA A 87 -2.88 16.61 17.22
C ALA A 87 -4.19 17.40 16.96
N PRO A 88 -4.11 18.62 16.40
CA PRO A 88 -5.30 19.36 15.96
C PRO A 88 -6.09 18.64 14.86
N GLU A 89 -5.39 17.93 13.98
CA GLU A 89 -5.96 17.11 12.91
C GLU A 89 -6.60 15.85 13.50
N LYS A 90 -7.82 15.50 13.07
CA LYS A 90 -8.64 14.44 13.70
C LYS A 90 -8.01 13.04 13.59
N GLN A 91 -7.27 12.76 12.52
CA GLN A 91 -6.57 11.50 12.30
C GLN A 91 -5.19 11.44 12.95
N CYS A 92 -4.64 12.58 13.37
CA CYS A 92 -3.23 12.70 13.72
C CYS A 92 -2.98 12.62 15.23
N PHE A 93 -1.87 11.97 15.59
CA PHE A 93 -1.31 11.88 16.94
C PHE A 93 0.19 12.17 16.91
N TYR A 94 0.75 12.61 18.02
CA TYR A 94 2.19 12.68 18.24
C TYR A 94 2.61 11.67 19.29
N TYR A 95 3.57 10.82 18.95
CA TYR A 95 4.24 9.97 19.93
C TYR A 95 5.35 10.76 20.65
N GLU A 96 5.33 10.80 21.98
CA GLU A 96 6.25 11.55 22.83
C GLU A 96 7.06 10.64 23.79
N GLY A 97 7.15 9.36 23.52
CA GLY A 97 7.84 8.39 24.38
C GLY A 97 9.35 8.62 24.49
N ILE A 98 9.97 9.38 23.57
CA ILE A 98 11.39 9.73 23.58
C ILE A 98 11.55 11.25 23.59
N LYS A 99 11.52 11.85 24.78
CA LYS A 99 11.68 13.31 24.94
C LYS A 99 13.09 13.77 24.50
N PRO A 100 13.24 14.94 23.87
CA PRO A 100 12.19 15.93 23.56
C PRO A 100 11.52 15.73 22.19
N TYR A 101 11.69 14.59 21.57
CA TYR A 101 11.25 14.33 20.20
C TYR A 101 9.76 13.98 20.16
N LYS A 102 9.09 14.41 19.08
CA LYS A 102 7.74 14.03 18.72
C LYS A 102 7.79 13.34 17.38
N TYR A 103 7.00 12.26 17.24
CA TYR A 103 6.86 11.56 15.98
C TYR A 103 5.38 11.58 15.57
N GLU A 104 5.13 12.12 14.39
CA GLU A 104 3.78 12.28 13.86
C GLU A 104 3.25 10.93 13.38
N VAL A 105 2.00 10.63 13.71
CA VAL A 105 1.31 9.40 13.36
C VAL A 105 -0.08 9.72 12.85
N ASP A 106 -0.33 9.46 11.57
CA ASP A 106 -1.65 9.53 10.98
C ASP A 106 -2.32 8.16 10.99
N ILE A 107 -3.55 8.09 11.51
CA ILE A 107 -4.32 6.84 11.62
C ILE A 107 -5.52 6.92 10.68
N VAL A 108 -5.50 6.10 9.64
CA VAL A 108 -6.57 5.98 8.65
C VAL A 108 -7.47 4.79 9.00
N PRO A 109 -8.70 5.00 9.49
CA PRO A 109 -9.64 3.92 9.71
C PRO A 109 -10.22 3.45 8.37
N PHE A 110 -10.47 2.12 8.26
CA PHE A 110 -11.13 1.52 7.12
C PHE A 110 -12.02 0.35 7.57
N GLY A 111 -12.62 -0.38 6.64
CA GLY A 111 -13.48 -1.52 6.92
C GLY A 111 -14.94 -1.11 7.09
N MET A 112 -15.66 -1.67 8.07
CA MET A 112 -17.11 -1.43 8.24
C MET A 112 -17.47 0.00 8.65
N ILE A 113 -16.52 0.78 9.13
CA ILE A 113 -16.70 2.21 9.47
C ILE A 113 -16.86 3.08 8.22
N ALA A 114 -16.39 2.62 7.05
CA ALA A 114 -16.50 3.37 5.80
C ALA A 114 -17.89 3.24 5.20
N GLU A 115 -18.44 4.33 4.73
CA GLU A 115 -19.68 4.37 3.96
C GLU A 115 -19.34 4.63 2.49
N GLN A 116 -19.80 3.75 1.59
CA GLN A 116 -19.49 3.83 0.16
C GLN A 116 -17.97 4.00 -0.11
N GLU A 117 -17.17 3.25 0.65
CA GLU A 117 -15.68 3.27 0.53
C GLU A 117 -15.02 4.60 0.92
N VAL A 118 -15.72 5.43 1.64
CA VAL A 118 -15.26 6.73 2.13
C VAL A 118 -15.36 6.79 3.65
N VAL A 119 -14.37 7.38 4.28
CA VAL A 119 -14.39 7.70 5.71
C VAL A 119 -14.48 9.22 5.86
N ALA A 120 -15.49 9.67 6.60
CA ALA A 120 -15.74 11.07 6.91
C ALA A 120 -15.72 11.27 8.43
N TRP A 121 -14.83 12.14 8.94
CA TRP A 121 -14.64 12.32 10.39
C TRP A 121 -15.75 13.17 11.03
N PRO A 122 -16.42 12.64 12.08
CA PRO A 122 -17.44 13.41 12.80
C PRO A 122 -16.81 14.59 13.56
N PRO A 123 -17.60 15.62 13.96
CA PRO A 123 -19.04 15.75 13.73
C PRO A 123 -19.40 16.43 12.40
N ASP A 124 -18.45 16.95 11.67
CA ASP A 124 -18.61 17.82 10.51
C ASP A 124 -18.22 17.14 9.18
N ASP A 125 -18.07 15.81 9.19
CA ASP A 125 -17.69 14.98 8.04
C ASP A 125 -16.37 15.43 7.37
N SER A 126 -15.43 15.96 8.16
CA SER A 126 -14.14 16.44 7.66
C SER A 126 -12.97 15.99 8.56
N PRO A 127 -11.84 15.54 8.00
CA PRO A 127 -11.59 15.31 6.57
C PRO A 127 -12.41 14.15 5.99
N ILE A 128 -12.47 14.09 4.66
CA ILE A 128 -13.02 12.96 3.89
C ILE A 128 -11.88 12.27 3.19
N MET A 129 -11.83 10.94 3.27
CA MET A 129 -10.77 10.12 2.65
C MET A 129 -11.37 8.91 1.94
N SER A 130 -10.95 8.64 0.71
CA SER A 130 -11.21 7.36 0.04
C SER A 130 -10.42 6.25 0.72
N VAL A 131 -11.07 5.13 0.95
CA VAL A 131 -10.46 3.90 1.47
C VAL A 131 -10.84 2.69 0.60
N ARG A 132 -11.18 2.95 -0.68
CA ARG A 132 -11.72 1.96 -1.63
C ARG A 132 -10.89 0.69 -1.70
N CYS A 133 -9.58 0.82 -1.89
CA CYS A 133 -8.73 -0.34 -2.08
C CYS A 133 -8.27 -1.00 -0.77
N PHE A 134 -8.54 -0.41 0.40
CA PHE A 134 -7.90 -0.85 1.65
C PHE A 134 -8.28 -2.28 2.03
N ASN A 135 -9.56 -2.67 1.92
CA ASN A 135 -9.97 -4.04 2.24
C ASN A 135 -9.26 -5.07 1.36
N ASP A 136 -9.16 -4.82 0.05
CA ASP A 136 -8.52 -5.72 -0.90
C ASP A 136 -7.01 -5.81 -0.62
N VAL A 137 -6.34 -4.65 -0.49
CA VAL A 137 -4.89 -4.57 -0.29
C VAL A 137 -4.47 -5.21 1.03
N MET A 138 -5.19 -4.93 2.13
CA MET A 138 -4.79 -5.38 3.47
C MET A 138 -4.96 -6.88 3.69
N GLN A 139 -5.82 -7.55 2.91
CA GLN A 139 -5.91 -9.03 2.91
C GLN A 139 -4.62 -9.70 2.44
N TYR A 140 -3.83 -9.02 1.62
CA TYR A 140 -2.57 -9.51 1.05
C TYR A 140 -1.33 -8.87 1.68
N ALA A 141 -1.52 -8.17 2.81
CA ALA A 141 -0.43 -7.53 3.52
C ALA A 141 0.55 -8.55 4.10
N ASP A 142 1.84 -8.24 4.02
CA ASP A 142 2.90 -9.03 4.61
C ASP A 142 3.01 -8.76 6.12
N THR A 143 3.47 -9.75 6.89
CA THR A 143 3.71 -9.60 8.32
C THR A 143 5.19 -9.32 8.57
N ILE A 144 5.47 -8.30 9.35
CA ILE A 144 6.82 -7.93 9.80
C ILE A 144 6.92 -8.23 11.29
N CYS A 145 7.78 -9.19 11.66
CA CYS A 145 8.09 -9.56 13.03
C CYS A 145 9.41 -8.91 13.45
N VAL A 146 9.36 -8.03 14.44
CA VAL A 146 10.54 -7.30 14.93
C VAL A 146 11.04 -7.97 16.21
N GLU A 147 12.21 -8.65 16.13
CA GLU A 147 12.91 -9.32 17.25
C GLU A 147 12.02 -10.29 18.05
N ASN A 148 10.92 -10.80 17.47
CA ASN A 148 9.86 -11.56 18.16
C ASN A 148 9.21 -10.80 19.36
N ILE A 149 9.33 -9.47 19.40
CA ILE A 149 8.78 -8.62 20.45
C ILE A 149 7.42 -8.07 20.03
N PHE A 150 7.30 -7.57 18.82
CA PHE A 150 6.06 -7.07 18.25
C PHE A 150 6.00 -7.34 16.75
N SER A 151 4.81 -7.23 16.18
CA SER A 151 4.60 -7.37 14.74
C SER A 151 3.61 -6.33 14.23
N PHE A 152 3.73 -6.04 12.96
CA PHE A 152 2.78 -5.23 12.21
C PHE A 152 2.65 -5.78 10.79
N LYS A 153 1.62 -5.33 10.10
CA LYS A 153 1.42 -5.68 8.69
C LYS A 153 1.84 -4.51 7.78
N ILE A 154 2.27 -4.85 6.57
CA ILE A 154 2.69 -3.88 5.57
C ILE A 154 2.10 -4.25 4.23
N ALA A 155 1.51 -3.28 3.53
CA ALA A 155 1.02 -3.51 2.18
C ALA A 155 2.18 -3.86 1.23
N SER A 156 1.97 -4.79 0.30
CA SER A 156 2.94 -5.08 -0.76
C SER A 156 3.22 -3.83 -1.62
N LEU A 157 4.30 -3.83 -2.40
CA LEU A 157 4.61 -2.69 -3.30
C LEU A 157 3.44 -2.39 -4.25
N SER A 158 2.78 -3.43 -4.76
CA SER A 158 1.62 -3.30 -5.64
C SER A 158 0.42 -2.69 -4.92
N GLY A 159 0.18 -3.09 -3.66
CA GLY A 159 -0.85 -2.49 -2.82
C GLY A 159 -0.54 -1.04 -2.45
N GLN A 160 0.72 -0.73 -2.14
CA GLN A 160 1.15 0.65 -1.86
C GLN A 160 0.98 1.56 -3.09
N PHE A 161 1.31 1.07 -4.29
CA PHE A 161 1.05 1.79 -5.53
C PHE A 161 -0.43 2.13 -5.68
N LEU A 162 -1.31 1.17 -5.41
CA LEU A 162 -2.75 1.36 -5.54
C LEU A 162 -3.31 2.38 -4.54
N ILE A 163 -2.86 2.33 -3.27
CA ILE A 163 -3.21 3.34 -2.26
C ILE A 163 -2.78 4.74 -2.72
N LYS A 164 -1.60 4.86 -3.35
CA LYS A 164 -1.12 6.14 -3.88
C LYS A 164 -1.92 6.62 -5.09
N LEU A 165 -2.41 5.71 -5.94
CA LEU A 165 -3.29 6.04 -7.05
C LEU A 165 -4.64 6.56 -6.56
N ASP A 166 -5.26 5.91 -5.56
CA ASP A 166 -6.50 6.39 -4.95
C ASP A 166 -6.32 7.76 -4.30
N THR A 167 -5.24 7.92 -3.51
CA THR A 167 -4.92 9.20 -2.86
C THR A 167 -4.63 10.30 -3.91
N TRP A 168 -3.96 9.96 -5.02
CA TRP A 168 -3.75 10.88 -6.13
C TRP A 168 -5.08 11.33 -6.73
N SER A 169 -6.01 10.42 -6.96
CA SER A 169 -7.34 10.74 -7.50
C SER A 169 -8.08 11.77 -6.65
N ASP A 170 -7.91 11.73 -5.33
CA ASP A 170 -8.57 12.63 -4.40
C ASP A 170 -7.91 14.04 -4.33
N ARG A 171 -6.59 14.14 -4.50
CA ARG A 171 -5.85 15.37 -4.16
C ARG A 171 -4.76 15.83 -5.15
N HIS A 172 -4.70 15.26 -6.37
CA HIS A 172 -3.64 15.61 -7.33
C HIS A 172 -3.61 17.09 -7.72
N THR A 173 -4.74 17.79 -7.62
CA THR A 173 -4.82 19.24 -7.86
C THR A 173 -4.11 20.08 -6.80
N SER A 174 -3.88 19.54 -5.60
CA SER A 174 -3.24 20.23 -4.47
C SER A 174 -1.80 19.78 -4.23
N THR A 175 -1.45 18.53 -4.59
CA THR A 175 -0.10 17.98 -4.37
C THR A 175 0.24 16.90 -5.40
N LYS A 176 1.52 16.84 -5.80
CA LYS A 176 2.05 15.81 -6.70
C LYS A 176 2.85 14.72 -5.97
N LYS A 177 2.83 14.69 -4.64
CA LYS A 177 3.62 13.73 -3.85
C LYS A 177 3.26 12.27 -4.18
N ASP A 178 1.96 12.00 -4.40
CA ASP A 178 1.50 10.64 -4.70
C ASP A 178 1.95 10.18 -6.09
N ALA A 179 1.99 11.08 -7.07
CA ALA A 179 2.58 10.80 -8.38
C ALA A 179 4.08 10.48 -8.30
N ALA A 180 4.82 11.19 -7.45
CA ALA A 180 6.24 10.90 -7.21
C ALA A 180 6.45 9.50 -6.61
N ASP A 181 5.62 9.10 -5.64
CA ASP A 181 5.63 7.75 -5.06
C ASP A 181 5.25 6.69 -6.11
N MET A 182 4.24 6.94 -6.95
CA MET A 182 3.87 6.02 -8.05
C MET A 182 5.02 5.84 -9.05
N VAL A 183 5.69 6.92 -9.46
CA VAL A 183 6.88 6.83 -10.33
C VAL A 183 7.95 5.95 -9.69
N PHE A 184 8.20 6.13 -8.39
CA PHE A 184 9.17 5.34 -7.66
C PHE A 184 8.81 3.85 -7.68
N PHE A 185 7.54 3.48 -7.44
CA PHE A 185 7.10 2.09 -7.51
C PHE A 185 7.23 1.50 -8.91
N LEU A 186 6.81 2.22 -9.96
CA LEU A 186 6.95 1.76 -11.34
C LEU A 186 8.42 1.44 -11.70
N GLN A 187 9.35 2.28 -11.25
CA GLN A 187 10.78 2.13 -11.56
C GLN A 187 11.47 1.02 -10.76
N ASN A 188 10.97 0.65 -9.58
CA ASN A 188 11.71 -0.24 -8.67
C ASN A 188 11.05 -1.60 -8.45
N THR A 189 9.74 -1.77 -8.71
CA THR A 189 9.02 -3.01 -8.38
C THR A 189 9.58 -4.21 -9.11
N TYR A 190 9.90 -4.10 -10.42
CA TYR A 190 10.47 -5.22 -11.16
C TYR A 190 11.78 -5.70 -10.53
N VAL A 191 12.71 -4.79 -10.24
CA VAL A 191 14.01 -5.16 -9.64
C VAL A 191 13.84 -5.74 -8.24
N ALA A 192 13.00 -5.13 -7.41
CA ALA A 192 12.74 -5.61 -6.06
C ALA A 192 12.16 -7.03 -6.06
N TYR A 193 11.18 -7.29 -6.91
CA TYR A 193 10.48 -8.57 -6.92
C TYR A 193 11.23 -9.67 -7.69
N ALA A 194 11.91 -9.36 -8.79
CA ALA A 194 12.70 -10.34 -9.55
C ALA A 194 13.83 -10.96 -8.71
N LEU A 195 14.32 -10.23 -7.69
CA LEU A 195 15.32 -10.73 -6.75
C LEU A 195 14.72 -11.56 -5.59
N ALA A 196 13.46 -11.28 -5.23
CA ALA A 196 12.82 -11.83 -4.04
C ALA A 196 11.80 -12.95 -4.33
N ARG A 197 11.23 -12.96 -5.52
CA ARG A 197 10.19 -13.93 -5.92
C ARG A 197 10.74 -14.89 -6.97
N PRO A 198 10.50 -16.21 -6.83
CA PRO A 198 11.08 -17.23 -7.73
C PRO A 198 10.47 -17.20 -9.14
N GLU A 199 9.26 -16.66 -9.30
CA GLU A 199 8.53 -16.70 -10.55
C GLU A 199 8.17 -15.27 -11.02
N ILE A 200 8.52 -14.97 -12.25
CA ILE A 200 8.12 -13.75 -12.93
C ILE A 200 6.70 -13.95 -13.48
N PRO A 201 5.77 -12.99 -13.29
CA PRO A 201 4.44 -13.08 -13.87
C PRO A 201 4.45 -13.34 -15.37
N PRO A 202 3.53 -14.17 -15.90
CA PRO A 202 3.50 -14.52 -17.32
C PRO A 202 3.17 -13.35 -18.24
N GLU A 203 2.66 -12.26 -17.70
CA GLU A 203 2.40 -11.02 -18.43
C GLU A 203 3.68 -10.28 -18.81
N ILE A 204 4.83 -10.61 -18.18
CA ILE A 204 6.13 -9.97 -18.41
C ILE A 204 6.95 -10.82 -19.38
N ASP A 205 7.19 -10.30 -20.56
CA ASP A 205 8.10 -10.91 -21.55
C ASP A 205 9.49 -10.26 -21.43
N VAL A 206 10.39 -10.96 -20.73
CA VAL A 206 11.77 -10.47 -20.51
C VAL A 206 12.64 -10.52 -21.78
N ASP A 207 12.24 -11.30 -22.77
CA ASP A 207 12.95 -11.46 -24.05
C ASP A 207 12.40 -10.52 -25.13
N ALA A 208 11.39 -9.71 -24.81
CA ALA A 208 10.81 -8.77 -25.77
C ALA A 208 11.84 -7.74 -26.25
N ASN A 209 11.85 -7.48 -27.57
CA ASN A 209 12.74 -6.46 -28.18
C ASN A 209 12.59 -5.04 -27.59
N ARG A 210 11.48 -4.77 -26.87
CA ARG A 210 11.18 -3.49 -26.24
C ARG A 210 11.00 -3.66 -24.72
N PHE A 211 11.72 -4.61 -24.13
CA PHE A 211 11.73 -4.76 -22.67
C PHE A 211 12.19 -3.44 -22.02
N ASP A 212 11.48 -3.02 -21.01
CA ASP A 212 11.81 -1.85 -20.19
C ASP A 212 11.44 -2.14 -18.73
N VAL A 213 12.37 -1.88 -17.82
CA VAL A 213 12.25 -2.20 -16.38
C VAL A 213 11.04 -1.52 -15.73
N MET A 214 10.73 -0.27 -16.14
CA MET A 214 9.60 0.46 -15.59
C MET A 214 8.26 -0.10 -16.09
N VAL A 215 8.18 -0.48 -17.37
CA VAL A 215 6.99 -1.14 -17.92
C VAL A 215 6.80 -2.52 -17.29
N ALA A 216 7.87 -3.30 -17.14
CA ALA A 216 7.84 -4.58 -16.42
C ALA A 216 7.41 -4.41 -14.95
N GLY A 217 7.83 -3.33 -14.29
CA GLY A 217 7.35 -2.96 -12.96
C GLY A 217 5.84 -2.71 -12.91
N ALA A 218 5.31 -1.99 -13.91
CA ALA A 218 3.88 -1.76 -14.04
C ALA A 218 3.10 -3.05 -14.33
N GLU A 219 3.63 -3.92 -15.19
CA GLU A 219 3.04 -5.24 -15.48
C GLU A 219 3.02 -6.12 -14.23
N TRP A 220 4.09 -6.12 -13.41
CA TRP A 220 4.11 -6.85 -12.15
C TRP A 220 3.08 -6.33 -11.16
N ILE A 221 3.03 -5.01 -10.98
CA ILE A 221 2.01 -4.36 -10.13
C ILE A 221 0.62 -4.78 -10.60
N ALA A 222 0.31 -4.69 -11.88
CA ALA A 222 -0.99 -5.06 -12.42
C ALA A 222 -1.31 -6.55 -12.25
N SER A 223 -0.33 -7.44 -12.39
CA SER A 223 -0.49 -8.88 -12.17
C SER A 223 -0.83 -9.20 -10.71
N ASP A 224 -0.14 -8.56 -9.75
CA ASP A 224 -0.47 -8.69 -8.32
C ASP A 224 -1.87 -8.14 -8.03
N LEU A 225 -2.20 -6.93 -8.50
CA LEU A 225 -3.50 -6.29 -8.30
C LEU A 225 -4.65 -7.11 -8.90
N LYS A 226 -4.42 -7.75 -10.04
CA LYS A 226 -5.40 -8.67 -10.67
C LYS A 226 -5.80 -9.83 -9.73
N GLN A 227 -4.90 -10.27 -8.86
CA GLN A 227 -5.15 -11.32 -7.87
C GLN A 227 -5.75 -10.76 -6.56
N MET A 228 -5.40 -9.54 -6.18
CA MET A 228 -5.83 -8.92 -4.93
C MET A 228 -7.25 -8.37 -5.01
N LEU A 229 -7.59 -7.74 -6.13
CA LEU A 229 -8.81 -6.96 -6.27
C LEU A 229 -10.05 -7.80 -6.53
N THR A 230 -11.17 -7.37 -5.95
CA THR A 230 -12.48 -7.84 -6.39
C THR A 230 -12.67 -7.54 -7.88
N THR A 231 -13.61 -8.24 -8.52
CA THR A 231 -13.90 -7.99 -9.94
C THR A 231 -14.36 -6.55 -10.19
N GLU A 232 -15.12 -5.99 -9.27
CA GLU A 232 -15.61 -4.61 -9.35
C GLU A 232 -14.44 -3.61 -9.32
N HIS A 233 -13.58 -3.69 -8.30
CA HIS A 233 -12.43 -2.80 -8.17
C HIS A 233 -11.44 -2.99 -9.31
N ARG A 234 -11.20 -4.21 -9.71
CA ARG A 234 -10.30 -4.52 -10.83
C ARG A 234 -10.75 -3.83 -12.13
N LEU A 235 -12.04 -3.91 -12.45
CA LEU A 235 -12.60 -3.24 -13.63
C LEU A 235 -12.62 -1.70 -13.48
N PHE A 236 -12.87 -1.21 -12.27
CA PHE A 236 -12.78 0.22 -11.99
C PHE A 236 -11.38 0.76 -12.33
N TYR A 237 -10.32 0.15 -11.82
CA TYR A 237 -8.94 0.60 -12.09
C TYR A 237 -8.52 0.34 -13.53
N ALA A 238 -8.95 -0.75 -14.15
CA ALA A 238 -8.73 -0.98 -15.58
C ALA A 238 -9.31 0.16 -16.43
N ASN A 239 -10.53 0.57 -16.13
CA ASN A 239 -11.20 1.68 -16.83
C ASN A 239 -10.48 3.02 -16.56
N LEU A 240 -10.09 3.29 -15.30
CA LEU A 240 -9.34 4.50 -14.94
C LEU A 240 -8.06 4.62 -15.78
N PHE A 241 -7.24 3.57 -15.84
CA PHE A 241 -6.03 3.59 -16.66
C PHE A 241 -6.33 3.73 -18.15
N HIS A 242 -7.35 3.04 -18.65
CA HIS A 242 -7.78 3.15 -20.05
C HIS A 242 -8.21 4.58 -20.40
N GLU A 243 -9.01 5.22 -19.56
CA GLU A 243 -9.44 6.61 -19.73
C GLU A 243 -8.26 7.57 -19.74
N GLU A 244 -7.34 7.44 -18.76
CA GLU A 244 -6.15 8.30 -18.69
C GLU A 244 -5.25 8.12 -19.92
N VAL A 245 -5.05 6.90 -20.41
CA VAL A 245 -4.31 6.64 -21.66
C VAL A 245 -5.03 7.25 -22.87
N SER A 246 -6.36 7.18 -22.93
CA SER A 246 -7.15 7.71 -24.06
C SER A 246 -7.15 9.23 -24.16
N LYS A 247 -6.99 9.94 -23.02
CA LYS A 247 -6.85 11.41 -22.98
C LYS A 247 -5.54 11.91 -23.61
N GLY A 248 -4.55 11.05 -23.81
CA GLY A 248 -3.26 11.42 -24.42
C GLY A 248 -2.56 12.53 -23.62
N GLU A 249 -2.17 13.61 -24.29
CA GLU A 249 -1.48 14.74 -23.65
C GLU A 249 -2.34 15.52 -22.64
N GLU A 250 -3.66 15.32 -22.64
CA GLU A 250 -4.58 15.93 -21.68
C GLU A 250 -4.74 15.09 -20.39
N SER A 251 -4.09 13.92 -20.30
CA SER A 251 -4.14 13.07 -19.12
C SER A 251 -3.44 13.74 -17.93
N ALA A 252 -4.19 13.97 -16.86
CA ALA A 252 -3.64 14.51 -15.63
C ALA A 252 -2.64 13.52 -15.00
N LEU A 253 -2.97 12.21 -15.00
CA LEU A 253 -2.11 11.18 -14.44
C LEU A 253 -0.78 11.07 -15.21
N LEU A 254 -0.82 10.98 -16.54
CA LEU A 254 0.40 10.90 -17.35
C LEU A 254 1.29 12.13 -17.17
N ASN A 255 0.69 13.32 -17.13
CA ASN A 255 1.43 14.56 -16.94
C ASN A 255 2.07 14.63 -15.54
N ASP A 256 1.34 14.26 -14.49
CA ASP A 256 1.89 14.25 -13.14
C ASP A 256 3.00 13.21 -12.95
N LEU A 257 2.87 12.00 -13.53
CA LEU A 257 3.94 11.01 -13.53
C LEU A 257 5.17 11.52 -14.28
N LEU A 258 4.98 12.14 -15.43
CA LEU A 258 6.06 12.72 -16.23
C LEU A 258 6.77 13.85 -15.49
N ASP A 259 6.02 14.74 -14.84
CA ASP A 259 6.57 15.87 -14.06
C ASP A 259 7.45 15.37 -12.90
N MET A 260 7.03 14.31 -12.22
CA MET A 260 7.73 13.76 -11.05
C MET A 260 8.89 12.83 -11.41
N SER A 261 9.01 12.43 -12.68
CA SER A 261 10.11 11.58 -13.13
C SER A 261 11.34 12.38 -13.57
N SER A 262 12.53 11.86 -13.28
CA SER A 262 13.77 12.33 -13.89
C SER A 262 13.85 11.97 -15.38
N THR A 263 13.15 10.92 -15.78
CA THR A 263 13.09 10.42 -17.14
C THR A 263 11.85 11.00 -17.83
N LYS A 264 12.04 11.84 -18.81
CA LYS A 264 10.95 12.53 -19.53
C LYS A 264 10.44 11.74 -20.74
N TYR A 265 10.30 10.43 -20.60
CA TYR A 265 9.81 9.55 -21.66
C TYR A 265 8.30 9.31 -21.54
N TYR A 266 7.51 10.18 -22.12
CA TYR A 266 6.04 10.08 -22.14
C TYR A 266 5.55 8.69 -22.62
N ASP A 267 6.14 8.15 -23.67
CA ASP A 267 5.73 6.86 -24.24
C ASP A 267 5.92 5.69 -23.26
N LEU A 268 6.89 5.74 -22.35
CA LEU A 268 7.07 4.68 -21.35
C LEU A 268 5.94 4.69 -20.32
N PHE A 269 5.56 5.87 -19.82
CA PHE A 269 4.43 5.98 -18.88
C PHE A 269 3.13 5.59 -19.56
N ARG A 270 2.89 6.05 -20.80
CA ARG A 270 1.71 5.67 -21.56
C ARG A 270 1.63 4.15 -21.77
N ARG A 271 2.75 3.49 -22.14
CA ARG A 271 2.82 2.03 -22.24
C ARG A 271 2.57 1.34 -20.91
N ALA A 272 3.18 1.83 -19.83
CA ALA A 272 2.98 1.27 -18.49
C ALA A 272 1.51 1.26 -18.10
N LEU A 273 0.82 2.42 -18.19
CA LEU A 273 -0.62 2.50 -17.87
C LEU A 273 -1.48 1.68 -18.83
N GLN A 274 -1.15 1.64 -20.13
CA GLN A 274 -1.86 0.80 -21.10
C GLN A 274 -1.76 -0.68 -20.73
N ARG A 275 -0.55 -1.17 -20.41
CA ARG A 275 -0.35 -2.56 -19.98
C ARG A 275 -1.08 -2.88 -18.69
N MET A 276 -1.10 -1.95 -17.72
CA MET A 276 -1.89 -2.12 -16.50
C MET A 276 -3.39 -2.25 -16.81
N ALA A 277 -3.94 -1.41 -17.68
CA ALA A 277 -5.34 -1.50 -18.10
C ALA A 277 -5.65 -2.86 -18.75
N GLU A 278 -4.79 -3.32 -19.67
CA GLU A 278 -4.95 -4.60 -20.38
C GLU A 278 -4.94 -5.79 -19.41
N ILE A 279 -3.95 -5.85 -18.48
CA ILE A 279 -3.81 -6.94 -17.51
C ILE A 279 -4.99 -6.97 -16.55
N LEU A 280 -5.39 -5.82 -16.02
CA LEU A 280 -6.52 -5.72 -15.09
C LEU A 280 -7.86 -6.04 -15.77
N ASN A 281 -8.01 -5.85 -17.07
CA ASN A 281 -9.23 -6.19 -17.80
C ASN A 281 -9.39 -7.70 -18.07
N THR A 282 -8.35 -8.51 -17.87
CA THR A 282 -8.41 -9.97 -18.00
C THR A 282 -8.84 -10.62 -16.69
N SER A 283 -9.52 -11.78 -16.76
CA SER A 283 -9.86 -12.54 -15.55
C SER A 283 -8.60 -13.08 -14.85
N PRO A 284 -8.58 -13.21 -13.51
CA PRO A 284 -7.50 -13.87 -12.80
C PRO A 284 -7.31 -15.31 -13.31
N PHE A 285 -6.06 -15.71 -13.45
CA PHE A 285 -5.73 -17.09 -13.75
C PHE A 285 -5.80 -17.91 -12.44
N PHE A 286 -6.88 -18.66 -12.25
CA PHE A 286 -6.90 -19.67 -11.21
C PHE A 286 -6.24 -20.92 -11.79
N PRO A 287 -5.05 -21.37 -11.31
CA PRO A 287 -4.54 -22.68 -11.67
C PRO A 287 -5.61 -23.69 -11.26
N ALA A 288 -5.98 -24.57 -12.20
CA ALA A 288 -6.97 -25.62 -11.94
C ALA A 288 -6.53 -26.35 -10.67
N THR A 289 -7.31 -26.23 -9.60
CA THR A 289 -7.11 -27.03 -8.39
C THR A 289 -7.15 -28.47 -8.84
N HIS A 290 -6.04 -29.20 -8.66
CA HIS A 290 -6.04 -30.63 -8.83
C HIS A 290 -7.24 -31.19 -8.06
N PRO A 291 -8.14 -31.95 -8.68
CA PRO A 291 -9.21 -32.59 -7.96
C PRO A 291 -8.57 -33.52 -6.93
N CYS A 292 -8.75 -33.21 -5.65
CA CYS A 292 -8.45 -34.15 -4.58
C CYS A 292 -9.20 -35.44 -4.92
N ALA A 293 -8.46 -36.48 -5.29
CA ALA A 293 -8.97 -37.81 -5.45
C ALA A 293 -9.61 -38.21 -4.13
N HIS A 294 -10.92 -38.21 -4.08
CA HIS A 294 -11.68 -38.90 -3.06
C HIS A 294 -11.30 -40.39 -3.15
N ILE A 295 -10.37 -40.81 -2.29
CA ILE A 295 -10.20 -42.22 -2.00
C ILE A 295 -11.39 -42.61 -1.13
N LEU A 296 -12.47 -43.04 -1.82
CA LEU A 296 -13.50 -43.83 -1.22
C LEU A 296 -12.86 -45.17 -0.87
N ASN A 297 -12.69 -45.43 0.41
CA ASN A 297 -12.37 -46.73 0.92
C ASN A 297 -13.70 -47.51 1.12
N PRO A 298 -13.98 -48.57 0.37
CA PRO A 298 -15.11 -49.40 0.66
C PRO A 298 -14.65 -50.59 1.51
N LYS A 299 -15.29 -50.76 2.65
CA LYS A 299 -15.47 -52.01 3.41
C LYS A 299 -14.25 -52.54 4.21
N LEU A 300 -14.34 -52.52 5.51
CA LEU A 300 -14.78 -53.64 6.37
C LEU A 300 -14.95 -53.15 7.81
#